data_602041b39810fab52d6bf814cbc25134
#
_entry.id   602041b39810fab52d6bf814cbc25134
#
_cell.length_a   1.000
_cell.length_b   1.000
_cell.length_c   1.000
_cell.angle_alpha   90.00
_cell.angle_beta   90.00
_cell.angle_gamma   90.00
#
_symmetry.space_group_name_H-M   'P 1'
#
loop_
_entity.id
_entity.type
_entity.pdbx_description
1 polymer ?
#
loop_
_entity_poly.entity_id
_entity_poly.type
_entity_poly.pdbx_seq_one_letter_code
_entity_poly.pdbx_strand_id
1 'polypeptide(L)'
;DTLSIKGENVEDENILFYFCSGGGSLKGEYKRLYEPLDKKQIDKRNYANTLYYNQYMFFIEESNNTISIFSPNLKYSNKPILKKIDGEIIYSEIADMNSDGNPEIYIYTNSLKDKRNYAELTAFSVNNGVSLSEIYLESLNENKKAFENFEGNDEFRVVETTLVRRFPIKGNKTKQIQYKLISGEASWQLKVDKILEY
;
A
#
# COMPACT_ATOMS: atom_id res chain seq x y z
N ASP A 1 -15.50 34.20 -15.58
CA ASP A 1 -14.98 33.18 -16.48
C ASP A 1 -15.39 31.79 -15.94
N THR A 2 -16.43 31.21 -16.53
CA THR A 2 -16.91 29.87 -16.21
C THR A 2 -16.82 29.01 -17.45
N LEU A 3 -16.23 27.81 -17.31
CA LEU A 3 -16.20 26.77 -18.32
C LEU A 3 -17.26 25.71 -17.95
N SER A 4 -18.19 25.43 -18.85
CA SER A 4 -19.15 24.31 -18.69
C SER A 4 -18.73 23.15 -19.59
N ILE A 5 -18.57 21.99 -18.99
CA ILE A 5 -18.29 20.72 -19.70
C ILE A 5 -19.51 19.82 -19.57
N LYS A 6 -20.09 19.41 -20.69
CA LYS A 6 -21.22 18.49 -20.75
C LYS A 6 -21.15 17.66 -22.04
N GLY A 7 -21.68 16.45 -22.02
CA GLY A 7 -21.92 15.67 -23.23
C GLY A 7 -23.12 16.19 -24.01
N GLU A 8 -23.12 16.06 -25.32
CA GLU A 8 -24.29 16.35 -26.16
C GLU A 8 -25.29 15.17 -26.17
N ASN A 9 -24.81 13.98 -25.86
CA ASN A 9 -25.58 12.74 -25.77
C ASN A 9 -25.02 11.82 -24.68
N VAL A 10 -25.66 10.66 -24.46
CA VAL A 10 -25.26 9.69 -23.43
C VAL A 10 -23.87 9.10 -23.66
N GLU A 11 -23.46 8.91 -24.92
CA GLU A 11 -22.14 8.36 -25.25
C GLU A 11 -21.04 9.36 -24.89
N ASP A 12 -21.23 10.62 -25.20
CA ASP A 12 -20.30 11.70 -24.83
C ASP A 12 -20.21 11.87 -23.31
N GLU A 13 -21.33 11.75 -22.59
CA GLU A 13 -21.32 11.79 -21.13
C GLU A 13 -20.53 10.63 -20.53
N ASN A 14 -20.62 9.42 -21.09
CA ASN A 14 -19.82 8.28 -20.67
C ASN A 14 -18.31 8.49 -20.90
N ILE A 15 -17.94 9.15 -22.00
CA ILE A 15 -16.54 9.51 -22.28
C ILE A 15 -15.99 10.44 -21.18
N LEU A 16 -16.79 11.36 -20.65
CA LEU A 16 -16.37 12.26 -19.58
C LEU A 16 -16.03 11.55 -18.27
N PHE A 17 -16.57 10.34 -18.04
CA PHE A 17 -16.18 9.49 -16.92
C PHE A 17 -14.86 8.76 -17.17
N TYR A 18 -14.58 8.43 -18.44
CA TYR A 18 -13.40 7.65 -18.80
C TYR A 18 -12.06 8.35 -18.45
N PHE A 19 -12.05 9.68 -18.49
CA PHE A 19 -10.87 10.50 -18.19
C PHE A 19 -10.67 10.78 -16.69
N CYS A 20 -11.59 10.33 -15.83
CA CYS A 20 -11.49 10.54 -14.39
C CYS A 20 -11.23 9.20 -13.68
N SER A 21 -10.12 9.07 -12.96
CA SER A 21 -9.91 7.97 -12.03
C SER A 21 -10.74 8.17 -10.75
N GLY A 22 -11.23 7.07 -10.17
CA GLY A 22 -11.96 7.13 -8.89
C GLY A 22 -13.46 7.46 -8.98
N GLY A 23 -14.10 7.23 -10.14
CA GLY A 23 -15.56 7.39 -10.28
C GLY A 23 -16.03 8.83 -10.45
N GLY A 24 -15.12 9.77 -10.67
CA GLY A 24 -15.44 11.14 -11.01
C GLY A 24 -15.87 11.30 -12.47
N SER A 25 -16.34 12.48 -12.84
CA SER A 25 -16.62 12.89 -14.21
C SER A 25 -16.10 14.28 -14.47
N LEU A 26 -15.68 14.56 -15.71
CA LEU A 26 -15.34 15.92 -16.13
C LEU A 26 -16.58 16.79 -16.36
N LYS A 27 -17.79 16.23 -16.30
CA LYS A 27 -19.03 17.00 -16.41
C LYS A 27 -19.17 17.98 -15.25
N GLY A 28 -19.38 19.25 -15.56
CA GLY A 28 -19.59 20.27 -14.53
C GLY A 28 -19.33 21.68 -15.00
N GLU A 29 -19.50 22.60 -14.08
CA GLU A 29 -19.13 24.00 -14.25
C GLU A 29 -17.84 24.30 -13.48
N TYR A 30 -16.89 24.89 -14.17
CA TYR A 30 -15.56 25.18 -13.66
C TYR A 30 -15.33 26.67 -13.67
N LYS A 31 -14.91 27.24 -12.53
CA LYS A 31 -14.50 28.63 -12.43
C LYS A 31 -12.98 28.74 -12.55
N ARG A 32 -12.52 29.76 -13.26
CA ARG A 32 -11.11 30.05 -13.34
C ARG A 32 -10.57 30.43 -11.95
N LEU A 33 -9.52 29.77 -11.51
CA LEU A 33 -8.77 30.14 -10.32
C LEU A 33 -7.67 31.13 -10.71
N TYR A 34 -7.59 32.23 -10.00
CA TYR A 34 -6.60 33.27 -10.22
C TYR A 34 -5.42 33.16 -9.24
N GLU A 35 -5.60 32.35 -8.18
CA GLU A 35 -4.55 32.07 -7.21
C GLU A 35 -3.96 30.67 -7.44
N PRO A 36 -2.68 30.46 -7.07
CA PRO A 36 -2.09 29.13 -7.12
C PRO A 36 -2.91 28.12 -6.30
N LEU A 37 -3.19 26.98 -6.89
CA LEU A 37 -3.88 25.88 -6.21
C LEU A 37 -3.04 25.36 -5.04
N ASP A 38 -3.57 25.49 -3.83
CA ASP A 38 -3.07 24.69 -2.72
C ASP A 38 -3.58 23.25 -2.88
N LYS A 39 -2.68 22.34 -3.23
CA LYS A 39 -3.00 20.92 -3.42
C LYS A 39 -3.68 20.30 -2.19
N LYS A 40 -3.34 20.77 -0.98
CA LYS A 40 -3.94 20.29 0.27
C LYS A 40 -5.40 20.71 0.45
N GLN A 41 -5.86 21.76 -0.25
CA GLN A 41 -7.28 22.15 -0.21
C GLN A 41 -8.15 21.27 -1.12
N ILE A 42 -7.55 20.64 -2.13
CA ILE A 42 -8.26 19.83 -3.14
C ILE A 42 -8.17 18.36 -2.80
N ASP A 43 -6.97 17.90 -2.51
CA ASP A 43 -6.71 16.50 -2.15
C ASP A 43 -6.23 16.41 -0.71
N LYS A 44 -7.06 15.84 0.16
CA LYS A 44 -6.77 15.65 1.59
C LYS A 44 -6.05 14.34 1.88
N ARG A 45 -5.73 13.57 0.85
CA ARG A 45 -4.97 12.34 1.00
C ARG A 45 -3.50 12.68 1.25
N ASN A 46 -2.91 12.04 2.23
CA ASN A 46 -1.48 12.13 2.47
C ASN A 46 -0.70 11.22 1.53
N TYR A 47 -1.35 10.14 1.07
CA TYR A 47 -0.79 9.19 0.14
C TYR A 47 -1.84 8.72 -0.87
N ALA A 48 -1.44 8.57 -2.13
CA ALA A 48 -2.24 7.95 -3.18
C ALA A 48 -1.30 7.26 -4.18
N ASN A 49 -1.53 6.00 -4.44
CA ASN A 49 -0.80 5.22 -5.43
C ASN A 49 -1.71 4.20 -6.10
N THR A 50 -1.42 3.88 -7.35
CA THR A 50 -2.12 2.83 -8.10
C THR A 50 -1.11 1.75 -8.48
N LEU A 51 -1.38 0.52 -8.03
CA LEU A 51 -0.55 -0.64 -8.30
C LEU A 51 -1.20 -1.51 -9.36
N TYR A 52 -0.38 -2.07 -10.26
CA TYR A 52 -0.82 -2.95 -11.35
C TYR A 52 -0.04 -4.25 -11.33
N TYR A 53 -0.75 -5.36 -11.48
CA TYR A 53 -0.15 -6.68 -11.69
C TYR A 53 -1.09 -7.51 -12.59
N ASN A 54 -0.66 -7.84 -13.81
CA ASN A 54 -1.49 -8.51 -14.81
C ASN A 54 -2.85 -7.81 -14.98
N GLN A 55 -3.96 -8.53 -14.72
CA GLN A 55 -5.33 -8.00 -14.78
C GLN A 55 -5.75 -7.24 -13.52
N TYR A 56 -4.95 -7.23 -12.47
CA TYR A 56 -5.31 -6.61 -11.19
C TYR A 56 -4.87 -5.16 -11.14
N MET A 57 -5.72 -4.32 -10.56
CA MET A 57 -5.45 -2.92 -10.27
C MET A 57 -5.89 -2.61 -8.85
N PHE A 58 -5.05 -1.92 -8.09
CA PHE A 58 -5.31 -1.56 -6.70
C PHE A 58 -5.05 -0.08 -6.49
N PHE A 59 -6.05 0.60 -5.91
CA PHE A 59 -5.93 1.96 -5.42
C PHE A 59 -5.57 1.90 -3.94
N ILE A 60 -4.44 2.50 -3.59
CA ILE A 60 -3.95 2.62 -2.22
C ILE A 60 -3.97 4.09 -1.86
N GLU A 61 -4.77 4.44 -0.87
CA GLU A 61 -4.91 5.82 -0.41
C GLU A 61 -4.74 5.89 1.11
N GLU A 62 -4.26 7.02 1.61
CA GLU A 62 -4.21 7.30 3.04
C GLU A 62 -4.77 8.67 3.32
N SER A 63 -5.65 8.73 4.29
CA SER A 63 -6.21 9.96 4.84
C SER A 63 -6.51 9.75 6.32
N ASN A 64 -6.16 10.73 7.17
CA ASN A 64 -6.44 10.69 8.60
C ASN A 64 -5.97 9.38 9.28
N ASN A 65 -4.75 8.94 9.02
CA ASN A 65 -4.14 7.72 9.53
C ASN A 65 -4.96 6.45 9.22
N THR A 66 -5.65 6.46 8.09
CA THR A 66 -6.44 5.33 7.62
C THR A 66 -6.06 5.00 6.19
N ILE A 67 -5.57 3.78 5.98
CA ILE A 67 -5.36 3.21 4.66
C ILE A 67 -6.72 2.80 4.10
N SER A 68 -6.95 3.12 2.83
CA SER A 68 -8.03 2.61 2.00
C SER A 68 -7.44 1.81 0.85
N ILE A 69 -7.84 0.55 0.70
CA ILE A 69 -7.42 -0.33 -0.39
C ILE A 69 -8.66 -0.74 -1.17
N PHE A 70 -8.68 -0.44 -2.45
CA PHE A 70 -9.77 -0.81 -3.33
C PHE A 70 -9.26 -1.41 -4.63
N SER A 71 -9.92 -2.46 -5.11
CA SER A 71 -9.68 -3.05 -6.44
C SER A 71 -10.99 -3.24 -7.18
N PRO A 72 -11.16 -2.62 -8.36
CA PRO A 72 -12.35 -2.82 -9.18
C PRO A 72 -12.40 -4.18 -9.87
N ASN A 73 -11.28 -4.91 -9.90
CA ASN A 73 -11.12 -6.14 -10.66
C ASN A 73 -11.36 -7.42 -9.83
N LEU A 74 -11.59 -7.29 -8.52
CA LEU A 74 -11.89 -8.44 -7.67
C LEU A 74 -13.40 -8.71 -7.64
N LYS A 75 -13.79 -9.97 -7.69
CA LYS A 75 -15.19 -10.39 -7.82
C LYS A 75 -16.09 -9.88 -6.69
N TYR A 76 -15.61 -9.79 -5.47
CA TYR A 76 -16.36 -9.36 -4.28
C TYR A 76 -15.81 -8.08 -3.63
N SER A 77 -15.10 -7.26 -4.40
CA SER A 77 -14.57 -5.98 -3.91
C SER A 77 -15.55 -4.84 -4.19
N ASN A 78 -16.66 -4.80 -3.46
CA ASN A 78 -17.67 -3.74 -3.61
C ASN A 78 -17.35 -2.50 -2.76
N LYS A 79 -16.43 -2.63 -1.82
CA LYS A 79 -16.06 -1.57 -0.88
C LYS A 79 -14.57 -1.61 -0.61
N PRO A 80 -13.94 -0.46 -0.32
CA PRO A 80 -12.56 -0.45 0.11
C PRO A 80 -12.38 -1.14 1.46
N ILE A 81 -11.24 -1.80 1.63
CA ILE A 81 -10.76 -2.25 2.92
C ILE A 81 -10.16 -1.03 3.62
N LEU A 82 -10.61 -0.75 4.83
CA LEU A 82 -10.10 0.35 5.65
C LEU A 82 -9.29 -0.20 6.81
N LYS A 83 -8.08 0.33 7.00
CA LYS A 83 -7.20 -0.06 8.11
C LYS A 83 -6.54 1.17 8.73
N LYS A 84 -6.64 1.30 10.06
CA LYS A 84 -5.91 2.34 10.80
C LYS A 84 -4.44 1.99 10.88
N ILE A 85 -3.59 3.01 10.78
CA ILE A 85 -2.14 2.92 10.89
C ILE A 85 -1.61 3.90 11.93
N ASP A 86 -0.42 3.60 12.45
CA ASP A 86 0.37 4.53 13.25
C ASP A 86 1.52 5.05 12.35
N GLY A 87 1.55 6.37 12.12
CA GLY A 87 2.53 6.98 11.22
C GLY A 87 2.00 7.27 9.81
N GLU A 88 2.91 7.38 8.85
CA GLU A 88 2.64 7.78 7.47
C GLU A 88 3.04 6.69 6.48
N ILE A 89 2.30 6.52 5.39
CA ILE A 89 2.72 5.63 4.30
C ILE A 89 3.90 6.27 3.59
N ILE A 90 5.00 5.53 3.50
CA ILE A 90 6.20 5.95 2.77
C ILE A 90 6.28 5.34 1.38
N TYR A 91 5.72 4.14 1.20
CA TYR A 91 5.76 3.43 -0.08
C TYR A 91 4.74 2.30 -0.10
N SER A 92 4.30 1.91 -1.31
CA SER A 92 3.55 0.67 -1.54
C SER A 92 4.04 -0.01 -2.83
N GLU A 93 4.04 -1.32 -2.83
CA GLU A 93 4.43 -2.13 -3.97
C GLU A 93 3.58 -3.41 -4.08
N ILE A 94 3.67 -4.08 -5.22
CA ILE A 94 2.96 -5.31 -5.53
C ILE A 94 3.95 -6.33 -6.07
N ALA A 95 3.83 -7.57 -5.60
CA ALA A 95 4.65 -8.69 -6.06
C ALA A 95 3.89 -10.00 -5.87
N ASP A 96 4.22 -11.00 -6.67
CA ASP A 96 3.77 -12.38 -6.52
C ASP A 96 4.94 -13.20 -5.96
N MET A 97 5.04 -13.22 -4.61
CA MET A 97 6.18 -13.83 -3.93
C MET A 97 6.20 -15.36 -4.01
N ASN A 98 5.04 -15.97 -4.08
CA ASN A 98 4.90 -17.42 -4.14
C ASN A 98 4.72 -17.97 -5.56
N SER A 99 4.65 -17.05 -6.55
CA SER A 99 4.49 -17.36 -7.98
C SER A 99 3.22 -18.16 -8.29
N ASP A 100 2.13 -17.88 -7.58
CA ASP A 100 0.84 -18.55 -7.78
C ASP A 100 -0.11 -17.80 -8.74
N GLY A 101 0.34 -16.65 -9.26
CA GLY A 101 -0.42 -15.77 -10.15
C GLY A 101 -1.38 -14.81 -9.44
N ASN A 102 -1.46 -14.88 -8.10
CA ASN A 102 -2.23 -13.97 -7.27
C ASN A 102 -1.27 -13.08 -6.48
N PRO A 103 -1.19 -11.79 -6.79
CA PRO A 103 -0.17 -10.94 -6.20
C PRO A 103 -0.46 -10.60 -4.74
N GLU A 104 0.60 -10.23 -4.04
CA GLU A 104 0.55 -9.59 -2.73
C GLU A 104 0.78 -8.09 -2.86
N ILE A 105 0.09 -7.34 -2.01
CA ILE A 105 0.22 -5.89 -1.87
C ILE A 105 0.94 -5.61 -0.57
N TYR A 106 1.99 -4.81 -0.63
CA TYR A 106 2.81 -4.41 0.51
C TYR A 106 2.70 -2.90 0.69
N ILE A 107 2.36 -2.43 1.89
CA ILE A 107 2.22 -1.03 2.25
C ILE A 107 3.12 -0.78 3.44
N TYR A 108 4.11 0.07 3.27
CA TYR A 108 5.11 0.40 4.27
C TYR A 108 4.77 1.72 4.92
N THR A 109 4.68 1.71 6.24
CA THR A 109 4.47 2.90 7.05
C THR A 109 5.68 3.17 7.93
N ASN A 110 5.85 4.42 8.32
CA ASN A 110 6.90 4.83 9.21
C ASN A 110 6.31 5.65 10.34
N SER A 111 6.63 5.29 11.57
CA SER A 111 6.31 6.08 12.75
C SER A 111 7.58 6.59 13.41
N LEU A 112 7.54 7.83 13.93
CA LEU A 112 8.69 8.43 14.62
C LEU A 112 8.46 8.32 16.13
N LYS A 113 9.28 7.51 16.80
CA LYS A 113 9.28 7.36 18.26
C LYS A 113 10.72 7.61 18.78
N ASP A 114 10.86 8.48 19.79
CA ASP A 114 12.14 8.80 20.40
C ASP A 114 13.25 9.17 19.39
N LYS A 115 12.91 9.95 18.36
CA LYS A 115 13.80 10.34 17.24
C LYS A 115 14.30 9.18 16.38
N ARG A 116 13.68 8.02 16.44
CA ARG A 116 13.96 6.85 15.61
C ARG A 116 12.75 6.52 14.74
N ASN A 117 13.02 6.10 13.54
CA ASN A 117 11.98 5.60 12.65
C ASN A 117 11.70 4.12 12.95
N TYR A 118 10.43 3.76 12.97
CA TYR A 118 9.99 2.37 13.08
C TYR A 118 9.12 2.06 11.86
N ALA A 119 9.60 1.15 11.04
CA ALA A 119 8.85 0.70 9.89
C ALA A 119 7.83 -0.36 10.30
N GLU A 120 6.62 -0.22 9.79
CA GLU A 120 5.56 -1.21 9.90
C GLU A 120 5.11 -1.65 8.51
N LEU A 121 4.64 -2.88 8.42
CA LEU A 121 4.13 -3.47 7.20
C LEU A 121 2.64 -3.80 7.36
N THR A 122 1.85 -3.34 6.41
CA THR A 122 0.50 -3.86 6.15
C THR A 122 0.54 -4.57 4.79
N ALA A 123 0.16 -5.84 4.77
CA ALA A 123 0.20 -6.61 3.54
C ALA A 123 -1.09 -7.41 3.32
N PHE A 124 -1.46 -7.60 2.05
CA PHE A 124 -2.64 -8.33 1.64
C PHE A 124 -2.30 -9.26 0.49
N SER A 125 -2.95 -10.43 0.43
CA SER A 125 -2.87 -11.35 -0.69
C SER A 125 -4.20 -11.42 -1.42
N VAL A 126 -4.14 -11.55 -2.74
CA VAL A 126 -5.30 -11.81 -3.59
C VAL A 126 -5.71 -13.28 -3.48
N ASN A 127 -6.98 -13.52 -3.21
CA ASN A 127 -7.55 -14.87 -3.14
C ASN A 127 -8.20 -15.24 -4.47
N ASN A 128 -7.45 -15.80 -5.41
CA ASN A 128 -7.93 -16.28 -6.71
C ASN A 128 -8.83 -15.28 -7.47
N GLY A 129 -8.47 -14.00 -7.44
CA GLY A 129 -9.24 -12.94 -8.08
C GLY A 129 -10.59 -12.62 -7.43
N VAL A 130 -10.86 -13.14 -6.24
CA VAL A 130 -12.15 -13.04 -5.57
C VAL A 130 -12.17 -11.93 -4.52
N SER A 131 -11.17 -11.92 -3.64
CA SER A 131 -11.09 -11.01 -2.49
C SER A 131 -9.64 -10.77 -2.07
N LEU A 132 -9.45 -9.92 -1.07
CA LEU A 132 -8.19 -9.71 -0.38
C LEU A 132 -8.26 -10.28 1.04
N SER A 133 -7.16 -10.90 1.49
CA SER A 133 -6.94 -11.29 2.88
C SER A 133 -5.68 -10.64 3.40
N GLU A 134 -5.72 -10.14 4.64
CA GLU A 134 -4.52 -9.62 5.30
C GLU A 134 -3.51 -10.73 5.53
N ILE A 135 -2.24 -10.45 5.26
CA ILE A 135 -1.12 -11.35 5.51
C ILE A 135 -0.60 -11.09 6.92
N TYR A 136 -0.47 -12.15 7.69
CA TYR A 136 0.10 -12.06 9.03
C TYR A 136 1.62 -11.90 8.96
N LEU A 137 2.14 -10.89 9.65
CA LEU A 137 3.57 -10.71 9.90
C LEU A 137 3.87 -10.99 11.37
N GLU A 138 4.84 -11.88 11.61
CA GLU A 138 5.34 -12.20 12.95
C GLU A 138 5.84 -10.95 13.68
N SER A 139 5.34 -10.72 14.88
CA SER A 139 5.71 -9.54 15.68
C SER A 139 7.14 -9.64 16.25
N LEU A 140 7.68 -8.49 16.68
CA LEU A 140 9.00 -8.42 17.32
C LEU A 140 9.10 -9.32 18.55
N ASN A 141 8.01 -9.46 19.31
CA ASN A 141 7.96 -10.25 20.53
C ASN A 141 7.94 -11.77 20.27
N GLU A 142 7.44 -12.18 19.10
CA GLU A 142 7.34 -13.60 18.72
C GLU A 142 8.68 -14.15 18.23
N ASN A 143 9.57 -13.31 17.70
CA ASN A 143 10.88 -13.73 17.22
C ASN A 143 12.01 -12.89 17.79
N LYS A 144 12.24 -12.98 19.08
CA LYS A 144 13.27 -12.21 19.81
C LYS A 144 14.68 -12.37 19.22
N LYS A 145 15.01 -13.54 18.66
CA LYS A 145 16.33 -13.78 18.07
C LYS A 145 16.54 -12.97 16.80
N ALA A 146 15.52 -12.86 15.95
CA ALA A 146 15.59 -12.05 14.74
C ALA A 146 15.78 -10.56 15.05
N PHE A 147 15.16 -10.10 16.14
CA PHE A 147 15.17 -8.69 16.53
C PHE A 147 16.12 -8.36 17.69
N GLU A 148 17.09 -9.24 17.96
CA GLU A 148 18.16 -8.92 18.90
C GLU A 148 18.94 -7.68 18.47
N ASN A 149 19.13 -6.72 19.39
CA ASN A 149 19.74 -5.40 19.14
C ASN A 149 18.95 -4.49 18.17
N PHE A 150 17.66 -4.74 17.96
CA PHE A 150 16.80 -3.85 17.19
C PHE A 150 16.53 -2.56 17.97
N GLU A 151 16.84 -1.43 17.36
CA GLU A 151 16.67 -0.10 17.93
C GLU A 151 15.91 0.86 16.99
N GLY A 152 15.14 0.34 16.04
CA GLY A 152 14.47 1.12 15.00
C GLY A 152 15.37 1.44 13.81
N ASN A 153 14.98 2.45 13.04
CA ASN A 153 15.61 2.86 11.78
C ASN A 153 15.66 1.74 10.76
N ASP A 154 14.60 0.99 10.71
CA ASP A 154 14.43 -0.13 9.81
C ASP A 154 13.66 0.24 8.54
N GLU A 155 13.82 -0.59 7.53
CA GLU A 155 13.11 -0.48 6.25
C GLU A 155 12.69 -1.85 5.75
N PHE A 156 11.59 -1.88 5.02
CA PHE A 156 11.12 -3.06 4.28
C PHE A 156 11.23 -2.83 2.78
N ARG A 157 11.49 -3.90 2.03
CA ARG A 157 11.40 -3.97 0.57
C ARG A 157 11.17 -5.40 0.11
N VAL A 158 10.42 -5.55 -0.99
CA VAL A 158 10.47 -6.80 -1.76
C VAL A 158 11.66 -6.75 -2.70
N VAL A 159 12.48 -7.78 -2.65
CA VAL A 159 13.62 -7.97 -3.53
C VAL A 159 13.42 -9.31 -4.25
N GLU A 160 13.15 -9.26 -5.55
CA GLU A 160 12.72 -10.42 -6.34
C GLU A 160 11.45 -11.04 -5.75
N THR A 161 11.55 -12.23 -5.15
CA THR A 161 10.45 -12.96 -4.51
C THR A 161 10.60 -13.06 -2.98
N THR A 162 11.31 -12.13 -2.37
CA THR A 162 11.63 -12.17 -0.94
C THR A 162 11.34 -10.82 -0.29
N LEU A 163 10.53 -10.79 0.75
CA LEU A 163 10.40 -9.61 1.58
C LEU A 163 11.63 -9.51 2.49
N VAL A 164 12.24 -8.35 2.52
CA VAL A 164 13.44 -8.07 3.31
C VAL A 164 13.16 -6.93 4.28
N ARG A 165 13.58 -7.08 5.53
CA ARG A 165 13.65 -6.02 6.53
C ARG A 165 15.10 -5.80 6.91
N ARG A 166 15.57 -4.55 6.90
CA ARG A 166 16.94 -4.17 7.25
C ARG A 166 16.92 -3.13 8.34
N PHE A 167 17.89 -3.21 9.27
CA PHE A 167 18.11 -2.21 10.31
C PHE A 167 19.55 -2.20 10.78
N PRO A 168 20.04 -1.03 11.25
CA PRO A 168 21.38 -0.92 11.82
C PRO A 168 21.47 -1.61 13.18
N ILE A 169 22.61 -2.24 13.45
CA ILE A 169 22.97 -2.81 14.75
C ILE A 169 24.33 -2.28 15.22
N LYS A 170 24.70 -2.60 16.45
CA LYS A 170 25.99 -2.19 17.03
C LYS A 170 27.17 -2.61 16.16
N GLY A 171 28.24 -1.79 16.16
CA GLY A 171 29.47 -2.06 15.42
C GLY A 171 29.41 -1.66 13.94
N ASN A 172 28.56 -0.72 13.59
CA ASN A 172 28.38 -0.22 12.21
C ASN A 172 27.98 -1.32 11.21
N LYS A 173 27.23 -2.29 11.70
CA LYS A 173 26.70 -3.42 10.93
C LYS A 173 25.23 -3.24 10.62
N THR A 174 24.77 -3.95 9.61
CA THR A 174 23.35 -4.05 9.23
C THR A 174 22.87 -5.48 9.47
N LYS A 175 21.75 -5.62 10.16
CA LYS A 175 21.02 -6.87 10.20
C LYS A 175 19.95 -6.87 9.10
N GLN A 176 19.88 -7.96 8.35
CA GLN A 176 18.89 -8.21 7.34
C GLN A 176 18.10 -9.46 7.68
N ILE A 177 16.78 -9.31 7.75
CA ILE A 177 15.84 -10.41 7.93
C ILE A 177 15.14 -10.63 6.59
N GLN A 178 15.14 -11.87 6.12
CA GLN A 178 14.41 -12.31 4.92
C GLN A 178 13.19 -13.11 5.36
N TYR A 179 12.06 -12.80 4.76
CA TYR A 179 10.79 -13.47 5.02
C TYR A 179 10.35 -14.26 3.80
N LYS A 180 9.75 -15.41 4.04
CA LYS A 180 9.01 -16.16 3.03
C LYS A 180 7.53 -16.14 3.33
N LEU A 181 6.74 -16.15 2.27
CA LEU A 181 5.30 -16.29 2.33
C LEU A 181 4.95 -17.77 2.45
N ILE A 182 4.22 -18.14 3.49
CA ILE A 182 3.76 -19.50 3.72
C ILE A 182 2.26 -19.54 3.98
N SER A 183 1.61 -20.64 3.63
CA SER A 183 0.20 -20.86 3.97
C SER A 183 0.04 -21.04 5.47
N GLY A 184 -0.86 -20.28 6.09
CA GLY A 184 -1.31 -20.48 7.47
C GLY A 184 -2.69 -21.14 7.52
N GLU A 185 -3.24 -21.30 8.71
CA GLU A 185 -4.57 -21.91 8.91
C GLU A 185 -5.71 -21.03 8.36
N ALA A 186 -5.63 -19.72 8.55
CA ALA A 186 -6.68 -18.78 8.16
C ALA A 186 -6.25 -17.80 7.04
N SER A 187 -4.96 -17.52 6.91
CA SER A 187 -4.40 -16.58 5.93
C SER A 187 -2.94 -16.88 5.64
N TRP A 188 -2.40 -16.25 4.61
CA TRP A 188 -0.96 -16.24 4.35
C TRP A 188 -0.19 -15.61 5.50
N GLN A 189 1.05 -16.06 5.72
CA GLN A 189 1.94 -15.60 6.78
C GLN A 189 3.33 -15.33 6.23
N LEU A 190 3.92 -14.23 6.68
CA LEU A 190 5.33 -13.89 6.46
C LEU A 190 6.14 -14.40 7.66
N LYS A 191 6.91 -15.45 7.42
CA LYS A 191 7.77 -16.07 8.43
C LYS A 191 9.24 -15.80 8.13
N VAL A 192 10.03 -15.59 9.18
CA VAL A 192 11.50 -15.44 9.06
C VAL A 192 12.08 -16.70 8.41
N ASP A 193 12.78 -16.50 7.30
CA ASP A 193 13.50 -17.54 6.56
C ASP A 193 15.02 -17.49 6.83
N LYS A 194 15.61 -16.29 6.70
CA LYS A 194 17.05 -16.10 6.92
C LYS A 194 17.34 -14.81 7.68
N ILE A 195 18.41 -14.84 8.46
CA ILE A 195 18.97 -13.67 9.15
C ILE A 195 20.43 -13.54 8.73
N LEU A 196 20.81 -12.36 8.26
CA LEU A 196 22.16 -12.02 7.82
C LEU A 196 22.63 -10.80 8.61
N GLU A 197 23.96 -10.74 8.87
CA GLU A 197 24.64 -9.57 9.45
C GLU A 197 25.88 -9.27 8.61
N TYR A 198 26.04 -8.02 8.22
CA TYR A 198 27.20 -7.57 7.42
C TYR A 198 27.57 -6.13 7.70
#